data_7d2da368b8beac0e1d22de0f66a2739a
#
_entry.id   7d2da368b8beac0e1d22de0f66a2739a
#
_cell.length_a   1.000
_cell.length_b   1.000
_cell.length_c   1.000
_cell.angle_alpha   90.00
_cell.angle_beta   90.00
_cell.angle_gamma   90.00
#
_symmetry.space_group_name_H-M   'P 1'
#
loop_
_entity.id
_entity.type
_entity.pdbx_description
1 polymer ?
#
loop_
_entity_poly.entity_id
_entity_poly.type
_entity_poly.pdbx_seq_one_letter_code
_entity_poly.pdbx_strand_id
1 'polypeptide(L)'
;MTTITPCLWFDGNGLEAAELYVSVIPNSRITDVSYYGADQPGEEGSPLTVAFELAGRPYTALNGGPQYKFTEAISLQLSAADQGEVDRYTELLTDGGGEIGPCGWIKDRFGLSWQVVPEELPKLIGDPDPVRANAAMQAMLGMMKIDIQAVRDAADAAVATA
;
A
#
# COMPACT_ATOMS: atom_id res chain seq x y z
N MET A 1 -19.91 17.11 -10.69
CA MET A 1 -19.18 15.86 -11.01
C MET A 1 -19.33 14.89 -9.86
N THR A 2 -19.59 13.61 -10.12
CA THR A 2 -19.56 12.57 -9.08
C THR A 2 -18.11 12.21 -8.79
N THR A 3 -17.74 12.16 -7.52
CA THR A 3 -16.41 11.71 -7.05
C THR A 3 -16.58 10.48 -6.18
N ILE A 4 -15.59 9.58 -6.20
CA ILE A 4 -15.52 8.42 -5.31
C ILE A 4 -14.26 8.57 -4.49
N THR A 5 -14.42 8.61 -3.16
CA THR A 5 -13.31 8.75 -2.22
C THR A 5 -13.29 7.52 -1.32
N PRO A 6 -12.19 6.74 -1.30
CA PRO A 6 -12.05 5.65 -0.34
C PRO A 6 -12.10 6.17 1.10
N CYS A 7 -12.89 5.52 1.95
CA CYS A 7 -12.96 5.80 3.37
C CYS A 7 -12.34 4.64 4.13
N LEU A 8 -11.29 4.93 4.89
CA LEU A 8 -10.55 3.97 5.71
C LEU A 8 -11.02 4.09 7.16
N TRP A 9 -11.48 2.98 7.73
CA TRP A 9 -12.00 2.95 9.10
C TRP A 9 -10.90 2.64 10.11
N PHE A 10 -10.78 3.47 11.14
CA PHE A 10 -9.78 3.36 12.20
C PHE A 10 -10.42 3.38 13.59
N ASP A 11 -9.72 2.82 14.55
CA ASP A 11 -10.07 2.85 15.97
C ASP A 11 -9.23 3.93 16.69
N GLY A 12 -9.51 5.21 16.35
CA GLY A 12 -8.89 6.38 16.99
C GLY A 12 -7.54 6.83 16.42
N ASN A 13 -6.87 6.00 15.62
CA ASN A 13 -5.51 6.25 15.11
C ASN A 13 -5.46 6.70 13.63
N GLY A 14 -6.57 7.17 13.07
CA GLY A 14 -6.66 7.57 11.67
C GLY A 14 -5.81 8.79 11.31
N LEU A 15 -5.61 9.74 12.24
CA LEU A 15 -4.71 10.88 12.01
C LEU A 15 -3.25 10.42 11.94
N GLU A 16 -2.80 9.58 12.88
CA GLU A 16 -1.44 9.02 12.88
C GLU A 16 -1.17 8.21 11.60
N ALA A 17 -2.16 7.42 11.14
CA ALA A 17 -2.05 6.69 9.89
C ALA A 17 -1.92 7.64 8.68
N ALA A 18 -2.76 8.68 8.58
CA ALA A 18 -2.67 9.66 7.52
C ALA A 18 -1.31 10.40 7.51
N GLU A 19 -0.80 10.78 8.69
CA GLU A 19 0.52 11.39 8.84
C GLU A 19 1.65 10.49 8.34
N LEU A 20 1.62 9.19 8.69
CA LEU A 20 2.56 8.22 8.13
C LEU A 20 2.47 8.17 6.61
N TYR A 21 1.28 7.99 6.06
CA TYR A 21 1.10 7.80 4.62
C TYR A 21 1.56 9.01 3.81
N VAL A 22 1.21 10.23 4.25
CA VAL A 22 1.65 11.46 3.55
C VAL A 22 3.13 11.73 3.70
N SER A 23 3.78 11.22 4.75
CA SER A 23 5.23 11.32 4.92
C SER A 23 6.02 10.37 4.01
N VAL A 24 5.43 9.22 3.68
CA VAL A 24 6.06 8.15 2.87
C VAL A 24 5.82 8.35 1.38
N ILE A 25 4.60 8.70 0.99
CA ILE A 25 4.17 8.75 -0.41
C ILE A 25 4.34 10.16 -0.98
N PRO A 26 5.11 10.35 -2.06
CA PRO A 26 5.30 11.66 -2.68
C PRO A 26 3.99 12.30 -3.15
N ASN A 27 3.97 13.64 -3.22
CA ASN A 27 2.81 14.43 -3.65
C ASN A 27 1.54 14.11 -2.83
N SER A 28 1.71 14.02 -1.50
CA SER A 28 0.69 13.67 -0.54
C SER A 28 0.58 14.73 0.55
N ARG A 29 -0.61 14.91 1.12
CA ARG A 29 -0.84 15.89 2.19
C ARG A 29 -2.14 15.61 2.93
N ILE A 30 -2.24 16.03 4.17
CA ILE A 30 -3.51 16.17 4.88
C ILE A 30 -4.16 17.46 4.40
N THR A 31 -5.44 17.40 4.05
CA THR A 31 -6.20 18.55 3.53
C THR A 31 -7.17 19.14 4.53
N ASP A 32 -7.71 18.31 5.44
CA ASP A 32 -8.63 18.76 6.49
C ASP A 32 -8.69 17.75 7.64
N VAL A 33 -9.01 18.23 8.84
CA VAL A 33 -9.26 17.40 10.02
C VAL A 33 -10.52 17.92 10.72
N SER A 34 -11.53 17.07 10.88
CA SER A 34 -12.67 17.35 11.74
C SER A 34 -12.52 16.64 13.08
N TYR A 35 -13.20 17.16 14.09
CA TYR A 35 -13.08 16.67 15.46
C TYR A 35 -14.46 16.33 16.03
N TYR A 36 -14.49 15.39 16.99
CA TYR A 36 -15.69 15.09 17.76
C TYR A 36 -16.12 16.32 18.59
N GLY A 37 -17.41 16.65 18.51
CA GLY A 37 -18.04 17.64 19.36
C GLY A 37 -18.63 17.03 20.65
N ALA A 38 -19.20 17.91 21.49
CA ALA A 38 -19.97 17.47 22.64
C ALA A 38 -21.14 16.59 22.18
N ASP A 39 -21.50 15.61 23.00
CA ASP A 39 -22.62 14.67 22.76
C ASP A 39 -22.47 13.75 21.53
N GLN A 40 -21.27 13.60 20.99
CA GLN A 40 -20.95 12.65 19.92
C GLN A 40 -20.31 11.37 20.50
N PRO A 41 -20.34 10.24 19.74
CA PRO A 41 -19.86 8.93 20.25
C PRO A 41 -18.38 8.85 20.63
N GLY A 42 -17.53 9.74 20.11
CA GLY A 42 -16.10 9.79 20.42
C GLY A 42 -15.78 10.78 21.53
N GLU A 43 -14.52 10.80 21.95
CA GLU A 43 -14.01 11.78 22.92
C GLU A 43 -14.03 13.19 22.31
N GLU A 44 -14.67 14.14 22.97
CA GLU A 44 -14.72 15.53 22.52
C GLU A 44 -13.34 16.10 22.25
N GLY A 45 -13.17 16.72 21.09
CA GLY A 45 -11.89 17.29 20.65
C GLY A 45 -10.89 16.28 20.06
N SER A 46 -11.20 14.98 20.06
CA SER A 46 -10.39 13.99 19.31
C SER A 46 -10.73 14.02 17.81
N PRO A 47 -9.78 13.63 16.92
CA PRO A 47 -10.04 13.59 15.48
C PRO A 47 -11.19 12.64 15.13
N LEU A 48 -12.17 13.11 14.37
CA LEU A 48 -13.27 12.31 13.83
C LEU A 48 -12.95 11.84 12.41
N THR A 49 -12.69 12.78 11.49
CA THR A 49 -12.29 12.45 10.13
C THR A 49 -11.02 13.20 9.75
N VAL A 50 -10.21 12.56 8.95
CA VAL A 50 -9.02 13.16 8.34
C VAL A 50 -9.15 13.01 6.83
N ALA A 51 -9.29 14.13 6.12
CA ALA A 51 -9.21 14.16 4.68
C ALA A 51 -7.75 14.33 4.26
N PHE A 52 -7.28 13.50 3.35
CA PHE A 52 -5.92 13.55 2.85
C PHE A 52 -5.82 13.11 1.39
N GLU A 53 -4.71 13.44 0.76
CA GLU A 53 -4.38 13.02 -0.60
C GLU A 53 -3.12 12.15 -0.58
N LEU A 54 -3.13 11.05 -1.32
CA LEU A 54 -1.97 10.21 -1.61
C LEU A 54 -1.70 10.23 -3.10
N ALA A 55 -0.53 10.69 -3.50
CA ALA A 55 -0.16 10.90 -4.91
C ALA A 55 -1.24 11.68 -5.68
N GLY A 56 -1.84 12.69 -5.04
CA GLY A 56 -2.90 13.54 -5.59
C GLY A 56 -4.30 12.90 -5.61
N ARG A 57 -4.51 11.70 -5.06
CA ARG A 57 -5.82 11.04 -4.96
C ARG A 57 -6.43 11.25 -3.57
N PRO A 58 -7.73 11.60 -3.47
CA PRO A 58 -8.36 11.85 -2.18
C PRO A 58 -8.67 10.56 -1.42
N TYR A 59 -8.51 10.61 -0.11
CA TYR A 59 -8.87 9.59 0.88
C TYR A 59 -9.50 10.26 2.10
N THR A 60 -10.26 9.48 2.87
CA THR A 60 -10.75 9.86 4.18
C THR A 60 -10.37 8.77 5.19
N ALA A 61 -9.74 9.15 6.31
CA ALA A 61 -9.67 8.31 7.48
C ALA A 61 -10.82 8.69 8.42
N LEU A 62 -11.60 7.69 8.85
CA LEU A 62 -12.68 7.85 9.81
C LEU A 62 -12.34 7.12 11.10
N ASN A 63 -12.28 7.83 12.21
CA ASN A 63 -12.13 7.24 13.54
C ASN A 63 -13.51 6.83 14.06
N GLY A 64 -14.01 5.69 13.61
CA GLY A 64 -15.35 5.20 13.92
C GLY A 64 -15.42 4.22 15.09
N GLY A 65 -14.26 3.87 15.69
CA GLY A 65 -14.18 2.94 16.82
C GLY A 65 -13.78 1.50 16.43
N PRO A 66 -13.84 0.55 17.37
CA PRO A 66 -13.24 -0.79 17.24
C PRO A 66 -14.08 -1.80 16.44
N GLN A 67 -15.24 -1.42 15.89
CA GLN A 67 -16.20 -2.35 15.30
C GLN A 67 -15.70 -3.05 14.06
N TYR A 68 -14.88 -2.37 13.25
CA TYR A 68 -14.37 -2.89 11.99
C TYR A 68 -12.85 -2.89 11.97
N LYS A 69 -12.29 -3.89 11.31
CA LYS A 69 -10.85 -4.04 11.10
C LYS A 69 -10.56 -4.20 9.62
N PHE A 70 -9.39 -3.76 9.20
CA PHE A 70 -8.90 -4.04 7.85
C PHE A 70 -8.70 -5.54 7.64
N THR A 71 -8.89 -5.95 6.39
CA THR A 71 -8.56 -7.29 5.91
C THR A 71 -7.85 -7.18 4.58
N GLU A 72 -7.23 -8.26 4.15
CA GLU A 72 -6.52 -8.35 2.86
C GLU A 72 -7.46 -8.32 1.64
N ALA A 73 -8.78 -8.30 1.85
CA ALA A 73 -9.77 -8.18 0.76
C ALA A 73 -9.71 -6.82 0.04
N ILE A 74 -9.10 -5.81 0.67
CA ILE A 74 -8.76 -4.53 0.06
C ILE A 74 -7.30 -4.19 0.36
N SER A 75 -6.61 -3.64 -0.62
CA SER A 75 -5.24 -3.16 -0.49
C SER A 75 -5.02 -1.91 -1.34
N LEU A 76 -4.05 -1.10 -0.96
CA LEU A 76 -3.57 0.01 -1.78
C LEU A 76 -2.34 -0.45 -2.56
N GLN A 77 -2.40 -0.37 -3.89
CA GLN A 77 -1.28 -0.71 -4.74
C GLN A 77 -0.40 0.52 -4.94
N LEU A 78 0.86 0.39 -4.57
CA LEU A 78 1.88 1.44 -4.65
C LEU A 78 2.93 1.05 -5.68
N SER A 79 3.02 1.82 -6.76
CA SER A 79 4.05 1.64 -7.78
C SER A 79 5.38 2.14 -7.25
N ALA A 80 6.45 1.38 -7.49
CA ALA A 80 7.82 1.74 -7.19
C ALA A 80 8.64 1.81 -8.49
N ALA A 81 9.30 2.93 -8.74
CA ALA A 81 10.04 3.14 -9.98
C ALA A 81 11.26 2.22 -10.12
N ASP A 82 11.88 1.87 -9.00
CA ASP A 82 13.07 1.01 -8.94
C ASP A 82 13.12 0.19 -7.64
N GLN A 83 14.18 -0.63 -7.49
CA GLN A 83 14.37 -1.46 -6.30
C GLN A 83 14.57 -0.61 -5.03
N GLY A 84 15.21 0.54 -5.14
CA GLY A 84 15.42 1.44 -4.01
C GLY A 84 14.10 1.96 -3.44
N GLU A 85 13.13 2.26 -4.29
CA GLU A 85 11.77 2.61 -3.86
C GLU A 85 11.01 1.42 -3.28
N VAL A 86 11.13 0.22 -3.85
CA VAL A 86 10.56 -1.01 -3.26
C VAL A 86 11.06 -1.20 -1.84
N ASP A 87 12.36 -1.09 -1.65
CA ASP A 87 12.99 -1.25 -0.33
C ASP A 87 12.52 -0.19 0.64
N ARG A 88 12.54 1.07 0.22
CA ARG A 88 12.13 2.22 1.03
C ARG A 88 10.66 2.14 1.44
N TYR A 89 9.74 1.89 0.51
CA TYR A 89 8.32 1.81 0.84
C TYR A 89 8.01 0.62 1.75
N THR A 90 8.64 -0.53 1.49
CA THR A 90 8.48 -1.70 2.35
C THR A 90 8.94 -1.40 3.77
N GLU A 91 10.13 -0.82 3.95
CA GLU A 91 10.68 -0.47 5.26
C GLU A 91 9.79 0.54 5.99
N LEU A 92 9.47 1.67 5.37
CA LEU A 92 8.76 2.77 6.04
C LEU A 92 7.30 2.41 6.37
N LEU A 93 6.61 1.66 5.51
CA LEU A 93 5.21 1.27 5.77
C LEU A 93 5.08 0.12 6.77
N THR A 94 6.12 -0.72 6.93
CA THR A 94 6.11 -1.79 7.94
C THR A 94 6.75 -1.40 9.26
N ASP A 95 7.35 -0.21 9.34
CA ASP A 95 7.96 0.29 10.58
C ASP A 95 6.92 0.38 11.71
N GLY A 96 7.38 0.06 12.93
CA GLY A 96 6.55 0.15 14.12
C GLY A 96 5.53 -0.97 14.31
N GLY A 97 5.70 -2.13 13.65
CA GLY A 97 4.88 -3.32 13.89
C GLY A 97 4.07 -3.83 12.70
N GLY A 98 4.43 -3.38 11.49
CA GLY A 98 3.88 -3.93 10.25
C GLY A 98 4.46 -5.32 9.91
N GLU A 99 3.94 -5.94 8.86
CA GLU A 99 4.29 -7.29 8.43
C GLU A 99 4.64 -7.30 6.93
N ILE A 100 5.66 -8.07 6.54
CA ILE A 100 5.98 -8.34 5.14
C ILE A 100 5.31 -9.67 4.76
N GLY A 101 4.47 -9.62 3.74
CA GLY A 101 3.77 -10.76 3.17
C GLY A 101 4.38 -11.24 1.84
N PRO A 102 3.77 -12.24 1.19
CA PRO A 102 4.24 -12.76 -0.09
C PRO A 102 3.97 -11.79 -1.24
N CYS A 103 4.78 -11.90 -2.31
CA CYS A 103 4.56 -11.22 -3.60
C CYS A 103 4.46 -9.69 -3.51
N GLY A 104 5.22 -9.07 -2.63
CA GLY A 104 5.21 -7.62 -2.44
C GLY A 104 4.05 -7.08 -1.61
N TRP A 105 3.22 -7.97 -1.05
CA TRP A 105 2.22 -7.55 -0.07
C TRP A 105 2.88 -7.20 1.25
N ILE A 106 2.38 -6.15 1.87
CA ILE A 106 2.74 -5.74 3.23
C ILE A 106 1.48 -5.34 3.98
N LYS A 107 1.55 -5.37 5.29
CA LYS A 107 0.54 -4.83 6.19
C LYS A 107 1.22 -3.78 7.07
N ASP A 108 0.66 -2.59 7.14
CA ASP A 108 1.20 -1.57 8.03
C ASP A 108 0.81 -1.81 9.50
N ARG A 109 1.39 -1.01 10.41
CA ARG A 109 1.10 -1.14 11.85
C ARG A 109 -0.37 -0.84 12.23
N PHE A 110 -1.14 -0.25 11.32
CA PHE A 110 -2.58 0.02 11.49
C PHE A 110 -3.45 -1.11 10.95
N GLY A 111 -2.85 -2.11 10.30
CA GLY A 111 -3.52 -3.26 9.71
C GLY A 111 -3.97 -3.08 8.27
N LEU A 112 -3.74 -1.92 7.64
CA LEU A 112 -4.06 -1.72 6.23
C LEU A 112 -3.05 -2.46 5.35
N SER A 113 -3.57 -3.18 4.35
CA SER A 113 -2.76 -3.91 3.38
C SER A 113 -2.34 -3.03 2.22
N TRP A 114 -1.08 -3.20 1.80
CA TRP A 114 -0.49 -2.56 0.64
C TRP A 114 0.15 -3.60 -0.28
N GLN A 115 0.29 -3.25 -1.54
CA GLN A 115 1.10 -4.00 -2.51
C GLN A 115 2.17 -3.06 -3.03
N VAL A 116 3.43 -3.34 -2.76
CA VAL A 116 4.57 -2.57 -3.30
C VAL A 116 5.03 -3.24 -4.58
N VAL A 117 4.71 -2.62 -5.72
CA VAL A 117 4.85 -3.22 -7.04
C VAL A 117 5.87 -2.43 -7.87
N PRO A 118 7.01 -3.02 -8.25
CA PRO A 118 7.91 -2.40 -9.23
C PRO A 118 7.17 -2.12 -10.55
N GLU A 119 7.37 -0.95 -11.15
CA GLU A 119 6.72 -0.56 -12.41
C GLU A 119 7.02 -1.50 -13.59
N GLU A 120 8.15 -2.18 -13.54
CA GLU A 120 8.56 -3.15 -14.55
C GLU A 120 7.84 -4.51 -14.40
N LEU A 121 7.41 -4.88 -13.20
CA LEU A 121 6.84 -6.19 -12.91
C LEU A 121 5.67 -6.57 -13.82
N PRO A 122 4.67 -5.72 -14.06
CA PRO A 122 3.57 -6.05 -14.97
C PRO A 122 4.01 -6.37 -16.41
N LYS A 123 5.11 -5.78 -16.87
CA LYS A 123 5.66 -6.04 -18.20
C LYS A 123 6.34 -7.41 -18.27
N LEU A 124 7.03 -7.81 -17.21
CA LEU A 124 7.69 -9.11 -17.13
C LEU A 124 6.71 -10.26 -17.03
N ILE A 125 5.70 -10.13 -16.16
CA ILE A 125 4.65 -11.17 -16.02
C ILE A 125 3.65 -11.19 -17.17
N GLY A 126 3.55 -10.10 -17.92
CA GLY A 126 2.74 -9.97 -19.14
C GLY A 126 3.57 -10.04 -20.44
N ASP A 127 4.78 -10.60 -20.40
CA ASP A 127 5.64 -10.73 -21.57
C ASP A 127 4.91 -11.51 -22.69
N PRO A 128 4.99 -11.08 -23.96
CA PRO A 128 4.39 -11.80 -25.09
C PRO A 128 4.97 -13.21 -25.28
N ASP A 129 6.19 -13.48 -24.83
CA ASP A 129 6.73 -14.83 -24.76
C ASP A 129 6.21 -15.55 -23.50
N PRO A 130 5.36 -16.60 -23.63
CA PRO A 130 4.76 -17.27 -22.48
C PRO A 130 5.79 -17.99 -21.59
N VAL A 131 6.95 -18.35 -22.11
CA VAL A 131 8.05 -18.97 -21.34
C VAL A 131 8.64 -17.94 -20.39
N ARG A 132 8.93 -16.75 -20.89
CA ARG A 132 9.42 -15.60 -20.11
C ARG A 132 8.39 -15.17 -19.04
N ALA A 133 7.14 -14.97 -19.48
CA ALA A 133 6.06 -14.54 -18.59
C ALA A 133 5.84 -15.52 -17.43
N ASN A 134 5.84 -16.82 -17.72
CA ASN A 134 5.68 -17.86 -16.70
C ASN A 134 6.88 -17.90 -15.73
N ALA A 135 8.10 -17.79 -16.23
CA ALA A 135 9.30 -17.77 -15.39
C ALA A 135 9.32 -16.54 -14.45
N ALA A 136 8.97 -15.37 -14.96
CA ALA A 136 8.82 -14.15 -14.16
C ALA A 136 7.76 -14.31 -13.07
N MET A 137 6.59 -14.87 -13.41
CA MET A 137 5.50 -15.13 -12.47
C MET A 137 5.94 -16.10 -11.37
N GLN A 138 6.57 -17.22 -11.73
CA GLN A 138 7.04 -18.21 -10.75
C GLN A 138 8.12 -17.63 -9.82
N ALA A 139 9.04 -16.83 -10.35
CA ALA A 139 10.03 -16.13 -9.54
C ALA A 139 9.35 -15.19 -8.51
N MET A 140 8.43 -14.35 -8.96
CA MET A 140 7.67 -13.43 -8.08
C MET A 140 6.88 -14.19 -7.00
N LEU A 141 6.20 -15.29 -7.35
CA LEU A 141 5.40 -16.08 -6.40
C LEU A 141 6.24 -16.69 -5.27
N GLY A 142 7.54 -16.88 -5.48
CA GLY A 142 8.48 -17.36 -4.48
C GLY A 142 9.04 -16.27 -3.55
N MET A 143 8.71 -15.00 -3.78
CA MET A 143 9.28 -13.88 -3.03
C MET A 143 8.34 -13.37 -1.95
N MET A 144 8.91 -12.78 -0.90
CA MET A 144 8.22 -11.90 0.03
C MET A 144 8.28 -10.46 -0.53
N LYS A 145 9.32 -9.72 -0.25
CA LYS A 145 9.61 -8.47 -0.95
C LYS A 145 10.07 -8.77 -2.38
N ILE A 146 9.56 -8.05 -3.36
CA ILE A 146 9.92 -8.26 -4.76
C ILE A 146 11.35 -7.76 -5.01
N ASP A 147 12.20 -8.64 -5.56
CA ASP A 147 13.47 -8.32 -6.17
C ASP A 147 13.29 -8.32 -7.70
N ILE A 148 13.19 -7.12 -8.26
CA ILE A 148 12.88 -7.00 -9.69
C ILE A 148 14.01 -7.50 -10.59
N GLN A 149 15.27 -7.43 -10.14
CA GLN A 149 16.39 -7.99 -10.89
C GLN A 149 16.30 -9.51 -10.95
N ALA A 150 16.00 -10.17 -9.84
CA ALA A 150 15.84 -11.62 -9.80
C ALA A 150 14.65 -12.09 -10.66
N VAL A 151 13.56 -11.33 -10.73
CA VAL A 151 12.44 -11.64 -11.66
C VAL A 151 12.88 -11.52 -13.11
N ARG A 152 13.64 -10.49 -13.47
CA ARG A 152 14.18 -10.30 -14.83
C ARG A 152 15.14 -11.41 -15.21
N ASP A 153 16.07 -11.74 -14.32
CA ASP A 153 17.06 -12.81 -14.55
C ASP A 153 16.38 -14.17 -14.76
N ALA A 154 15.31 -14.46 -14.01
CA ALA A 154 14.54 -15.70 -14.21
C ALA A 154 13.85 -15.73 -15.58
N ALA A 155 13.26 -14.62 -16.02
CA ALA A 155 12.65 -14.51 -17.34
C ALA A 155 13.68 -14.71 -18.47
N ASP A 156 14.87 -14.08 -18.36
CA ASP A 156 15.93 -14.16 -19.37
C ASP A 156 16.56 -15.57 -19.42
N ALA A 157 16.80 -16.19 -18.28
CA ALA A 157 17.37 -17.54 -18.21
C ALA A 157 16.43 -18.60 -18.82
N ALA A 158 15.12 -18.40 -18.73
CA ALA A 158 14.13 -19.37 -19.24
C ALA A 158 14.20 -19.57 -20.77
N VAL A 159 14.60 -18.55 -21.52
CA VAL A 159 14.73 -18.63 -23.00
C VAL A 159 16.16 -18.92 -23.45
N ALA A 160 17.17 -18.70 -22.61
CA ALA A 160 18.57 -19.03 -22.92
C ALA A 160 18.83 -20.54 -22.91
N THR A 161 17.95 -21.36 -22.36
CA THR A 161 18.02 -22.81 -22.23
C THR A 161 17.10 -23.58 -23.19
N ALA A 162 16.31 -22.85 -23.98
CA ALA A 162 15.44 -23.41 -25.03
C ALA A 162 16.10 -23.35 -26.39
#